data_80a22048dfe0e3858aa7899e50de5b5e
#
_entry.id   80a22048dfe0e3858aa7899e50de5b5e
#
_cell.length_a   1.000
_cell.length_b   1.000
_cell.length_c   1.000
_cell.angle_alpha   90.00
_cell.angle_beta   90.00
_cell.angle_gamma   90.00
#
_symmetry.space_group_name_H-M   'P 1'
#
loop_
_entity.id
_entity.type
_entity.pdbx_description
1 polymer ?
#
loop_
_entity_poly.entity_id
_entity_poly.type
_entity_poly.pdbx_seq_one_letter_code
_entity_poly.pdbx_strand_id
1 'polypeptide(L)'
;MKDQYDTNPTLAFVDIETTGSHFERDRITEIGIKTLINGEVKTWERLINPRTFIPQNIQRLTGISPQMVLGQPGFEELAEQIKKELEGKIFVAHNAQFDYGFIKASFKRIGIDFKPKVLCTVKLSRLLFPDQARHNLDTIIKTHDLRVSARHRALGDADLLLQFWGVCERLVGKDRLLKAINQLIGNVTLPPNIDQSLVDSIPDNPGCYIFYGENKAPLYIGKSISLRSRVMSHFQAAITQRKEMKLLLQVRDIDWIETGGELSALILESRLIKERMPSMNIKLRRSKDLCAWSLNKDATGLLKPFLINHQDLLPGIQDNLYGLFYSKREANSYLKAIAKKYRLCEALLGLEKFENGKSCFGFQVKQCGGACIGLISTKMHNLQLQTVMDLYKIQIWPYQGPIAIKDGVEMIVLDKWCYLGTAINQEEIYELAESGEAEFDLDIYKIVKKALAGAYKNQIIRLNL
;
A
#
# COMPACT_ATOMS: atom_id res chain seq x y z
N MET A 1 -21.19 25.52 -21.23
CA MET A 1 -20.79 26.89 -20.85
C MET A 1 -19.36 26.82 -20.37
N LYS A 2 -18.42 27.50 -21.04
CA LYS A 2 -17.02 27.57 -20.62
C LYS A 2 -16.98 28.47 -19.38
N ASP A 3 -16.69 27.90 -18.21
CA ASP A 3 -16.38 28.68 -17.03
C ASP A 3 -15.15 29.54 -17.33
N GLN A 4 -15.37 30.84 -17.50
CA GLN A 4 -14.31 31.84 -17.52
C GLN A 4 -13.69 31.83 -16.12
N TYR A 5 -12.55 31.14 -15.95
CA TYR A 5 -11.79 31.24 -14.71
C TYR A 5 -11.31 32.67 -14.56
N ASP A 6 -11.61 33.21 -13.41
CA ASP A 6 -11.20 34.52 -12.90
C ASP A 6 -9.71 34.77 -13.27
N THR A 7 -9.42 35.89 -13.88
CA THR A 7 -8.08 36.23 -14.36
C THR A 7 -7.04 36.37 -13.24
N ASN A 8 -7.49 36.26 -11.97
CA ASN A 8 -6.63 36.36 -10.79
C ASN A 8 -7.14 35.48 -9.65
N PRO A 9 -6.76 34.18 -9.58
CA PRO A 9 -7.25 33.31 -8.52
C PRO A 9 -6.75 33.77 -7.15
N THR A 10 -7.62 33.70 -6.14
CA THR A 10 -7.22 33.91 -4.75
C THR A 10 -6.43 32.70 -4.24
N LEU A 11 -5.22 32.91 -3.74
CA LEU A 11 -4.30 31.88 -3.32
C LEU A 11 -4.06 31.97 -1.82
N ALA A 12 -4.09 30.83 -1.12
CA ALA A 12 -3.66 30.70 0.26
C ALA A 12 -2.40 29.82 0.32
N PHE A 13 -1.25 30.43 0.55
CA PHE A 13 0.02 29.73 0.78
C PHE A 13 0.06 29.29 2.22
N VAL A 14 0.08 27.99 2.42
CA VAL A 14 -0.09 27.35 3.73
C VAL A 14 1.11 26.47 4.02
N ASP A 15 1.57 26.54 5.25
CA ASP A 15 2.50 25.59 5.83
C ASP A 15 2.08 25.31 7.27
N ILE A 16 2.40 24.13 7.80
CA ILE A 16 2.06 23.70 9.15
C ILE A 16 3.24 23.03 9.84
N GLU A 17 3.29 23.20 11.16
CA GLU A 17 4.13 22.36 12.01
C GLU A 17 3.27 21.38 12.80
N THR A 18 3.81 20.21 13.09
CA THR A 18 3.06 19.08 13.67
C THR A 18 3.87 18.34 14.73
N THR A 19 3.21 17.50 15.53
CA THR A 19 3.88 16.61 16.51
C THR A 19 4.52 15.38 15.88
N GLY A 20 4.29 15.14 14.57
CA GLY A 20 4.82 14.00 13.81
C GLY A 20 4.22 13.92 12.41
N SER A 21 4.27 12.76 11.78
CA SER A 21 3.90 12.60 10.36
C SER A 21 2.60 11.81 10.11
N HIS A 22 1.91 11.34 11.13
CA HIS A 22 0.70 10.51 11.00
C HIS A 22 -0.57 11.31 11.23
N PHE A 23 -1.37 11.54 10.23
CA PHE A 23 -2.60 12.35 10.27
C PHE A 23 -3.60 11.95 11.37
N GLU A 24 -3.68 10.68 11.74
CA GLU A 24 -4.62 10.19 12.75
C GLU A 24 -4.11 10.42 14.17
N ARG A 25 -2.82 10.21 14.44
CA ARG A 25 -2.21 10.25 15.77
C ARG A 25 -1.66 11.61 16.11
N ASP A 26 -0.98 12.22 15.16
CA ASP A 26 -0.25 13.45 15.38
C ASP A 26 -1.17 14.66 15.20
N ARG A 27 -0.74 15.80 15.71
CA ARG A 27 -1.54 17.02 15.80
C ARG A 27 -0.75 18.21 15.29
N ILE A 28 -1.46 19.20 14.79
CA ILE A 28 -0.90 20.47 14.35
C ILE A 28 -0.47 21.29 15.59
N THR A 29 0.71 21.88 15.53
CA THR A 29 1.27 22.77 16.57
C THR A 29 1.36 24.23 16.12
N GLU A 30 1.42 24.48 14.81
CA GLU A 30 1.43 25.82 14.22
C GLU A 30 0.80 25.78 12.82
N ILE A 31 0.11 26.85 12.42
CA ILE A 31 -0.35 27.09 11.05
C ILE A 31 0.06 28.50 10.64
N GLY A 32 0.71 28.62 9.49
CA GLY A 32 1.02 29.87 8.80
C GLY A 32 0.28 29.96 7.47
N ILE A 33 -0.40 31.09 7.23
CA ILE A 33 -1.14 31.33 5.98
C ILE A 33 -0.78 32.70 5.45
N LYS A 34 -0.34 32.76 4.18
CA LYS A 34 -0.25 33.99 3.42
C LYS A 34 -1.26 33.97 2.28
N THR A 35 -2.23 34.85 2.30
CA THR A 35 -3.28 34.93 1.27
C THR A 35 -2.94 36.05 0.28
N LEU A 36 -2.90 35.70 -1.00
CA LEU A 36 -2.73 36.65 -2.11
C LEU A 36 -4.09 36.91 -2.76
N ILE A 37 -4.59 38.15 -2.65
CA ILE A 37 -5.87 38.61 -3.22
C ILE A 37 -5.60 39.90 -4.00
N ASN A 38 -5.82 39.89 -5.32
CA ASN A 38 -5.67 41.07 -6.18
C ASN A 38 -4.33 41.82 -6.03
N GLY A 39 -3.24 41.08 -5.72
CA GLY A 39 -1.91 41.65 -5.50
C GLY A 39 -1.63 42.06 -4.04
N GLU A 40 -2.62 42.06 -3.17
CA GLU A 40 -2.46 42.32 -1.73
C GLU A 40 -2.18 41.02 -0.98
N VAL A 41 -1.25 41.08 0.00
CA VAL A 41 -0.88 39.94 0.86
C VAL A 41 -1.46 40.12 2.25
N LYS A 42 -2.31 39.18 2.67
CA LYS A 42 -2.78 39.08 4.07
C LYS A 42 -2.03 37.95 4.75
N THR A 43 -1.69 38.16 6.03
CA THR A 43 -0.96 37.19 6.85
C THR A 43 -1.80 36.75 8.03
N TRP A 44 -1.85 35.44 8.26
CA TRP A 44 -2.46 34.84 9.44
C TRP A 44 -1.56 33.72 9.98
N GLU A 45 -1.31 33.72 11.28
CA GLU A 45 -0.46 32.74 11.96
C GLU A 45 -1.03 32.42 13.32
N ARG A 46 -0.98 31.17 13.75
CA ARG A 46 -1.35 30.75 15.11
C ARG A 46 -0.54 29.54 15.54
N LEU A 47 -0.03 29.61 16.77
CA LEU A 47 0.34 28.44 17.53
C LEU A 47 -0.92 27.73 18.02
N ILE A 48 -0.89 26.41 18.00
CA ILE A 48 -2.03 25.54 18.34
C ILE A 48 -1.59 24.58 19.43
N ASN A 49 -2.41 24.45 20.46
CA ASN A 49 -2.19 23.45 21.49
C ASN A 49 -2.56 22.07 20.92
N PRO A 50 -1.60 21.17 20.69
CA PRO A 50 -1.88 19.85 20.14
C PRO A 50 -2.59 18.91 21.14
N ARG A 51 -2.68 19.30 22.41
CA ARG A 51 -3.22 18.50 23.52
C ARG A 51 -2.60 17.10 23.60
N THR A 52 -1.35 16.98 23.12
CA THR A 52 -0.56 15.75 23.15
C THR A 52 0.93 16.09 23.27
N PHE A 53 1.74 15.08 23.53
CA PHE A 53 3.19 15.23 23.67
C PHE A 53 3.85 15.66 22.36
N ILE A 54 4.79 16.60 22.43
CA ILE A 54 5.64 17.01 21.30
C ILE A 54 7.00 16.31 21.46
N PRO A 55 7.37 15.37 20.55
CA PRO A 55 8.65 14.66 20.63
C PRO A 55 9.86 15.61 20.57
N GLN A 56 10.94 15.29 21.27
CA GLN A 56 12.12 16.15 21.35
C GLN A 56 12.78 16.45 20.00
N ASN A 57 12.79 15.47 19.10
CA ASN A 57 13.29 15.66 17.74
C ASN A 57 12.46 16.68 16.94
N ILE A 58 11.14 16.71 17.15
CA ILE A 58 10.25 17.70 16.55
C ILE A 58 10.49 19.08 17.16
N GLN A 59 10.61 19.18 18.50
CA GLN A 59 10.94 20.44 19.15
C GLN A 59 12.25 21.05 18.65
N ARG A 60 13.28 20.23 18.40
CA ARG A 60 14.56 20.70 17.84
C ARG A 60 14.42 21.14 16.38
N LEU A 61 13.57 20.47 15.60
CA LEU A 61 13.36 20.78 14.18
C LEU A 61 12.58 22.10 14.03
N THR A 62 11.46 22.24 14.73
CA THR A 62 10.51 23.35 14.55
C THR A 62 10.78 24.53 15.49
N GLY A 63 11.55 24.31 16.56
CA GLY A 63 11.72 25.27 17.64
C GLY A 63 10.49 25.45 18.54
N ILE A 64 9.42 24.65 18.32
CA ILE A 64 8.18 24.74 19.09
C ILE A 64 8.28 23.85 20.34
N SER A 65 8.32 24.47 21.50
CA SER A 65 8.34 23.76 22.78
C SER A 65 6.91 23.56 23.34
N PRO A 66 6.71 22.59 24.25
CA PRO A 66 5.44 22.43 24.96
C PRO A 66 4.96 23.67 25.68
N GLN A 67 5.89 24.47 26.21
CA GLN A 67 5.58 25.73 26.94
C GLN A 67 4.97 26.78 26.00
N MET A 68 5.41 26.85 24.75
CA MET A 68 4.89 27.80 23.75
C MET A 68 3.43 27.55 23.40
N VAL A 69 2.99 26.29 23.44
CA VAL A 69 1.64 25.87 23.00
C VAL A 69 0.69 25.64 24.19
N LEU A 70 1.17 25.57 25.41
CA LEU A 70 0.38 25.21 26.62
C LEU A 70 -0.85 26.09 26.82
N GLY A 71 -0.74 27.40 26.62
CA GLY A 71 -1.82 28.37 26.76
C GLY A 71 -2.54 28.73 25.47
N GLN A 72 -2.19 28.07 24.37
CA GLN A 72 -2.80 28.34 23.06
C GLN A 72 -4.12 27.57 22.87
N PRO A 73 -5.04 28.09 22.04
CA PRO A 73 -6.26 27.36 21.68
C PRO A 73 -5.93 26.08 20.92
N GLY A 74 -6.79 25.04 21.03
CA GLY A 74 -6.75 23.86 20.21
C GLY A 74 -7.26 24.13 18.79
N PHE A 75 -7.08 23.16 17.88
CA PHE A 75 -7.55 23.28 16.50
C PHE A 75 -9.07 23.49 16.44
N GLU A 76 -9.82 22.82 17.32
CA GLU A 76 -11.27 22.87 17.39
C GLU A 76 -11.78 24.30 17.67
N GLU A 77 -11.07 25.04 18.51
CA GLU A 77 -11.40 26.42 18.90
C GLU A 77 -11.07 27.43 17.79
N LEU A 78 -10.12 27.08 16.92
CA LEU A 78 -9.70 27.92 15.78
C LEU A 78 -10.36 27.51 14.47
N ALA A 79 -11.12 26.43 14.43
CA ALA A 79 -11.61 25.80 13.21
C ALA A 79 -12.36 26.76 12.28
N GLU A 80 -13.26 27.57 12.82
CA GLU A 80 -14.00 28.55 12.01
C GLU A 80 -13.11 29.65 11.44
N GLN A 81 -12.10 30.09 12.19
CA GLN A 81 -11.12 31.06 11.69
C GLN A 81 -10.25 30.47 10.58
N ILE A 82 -9.74 29.24 10.77
CA ILE A 82 -8.93 28.52 9.78
C ILE A 82 -9.76 28.28 8.51
N LYS A 83 -11.02 27.86 8.67
CA LYS A 83 -11.94 27.67 7.54
C LYS A 83 -12.13 28.95 6.75
N LYS A 84 -12.41 30.08 7.41
CA LYS A 84 -12.57 31.40 6.79
C LYS A 84 -11.32 31.84 6.02
N GLU A 85 -10.11 31.54 6.57
CA GLU A 85 -8.87 31.88 5.89
C GLU A 85 -8.59 31.02 4.66
N LEU A 86 -9.21 29.83 4.54
CA LEU A 86 -8.97 28.87 3.45
C LEU A 86 -10.13 28.74 2.46
N GLU A 87 -11.35 29.03 2.86
CA GLU A 87 -12.56 28.84 2.07
C GLU A 87 -12.57 29.73 0.80
N GLY A 88 -12.97 29.14 -0.34
CA GLY A 88 -13.02 29.83 -1.63
C GLY A 88 -11.65 30.14 -2.26
N LYS A 89 -10.56 29.72 -1.63
CA LYS A 89 -9.19 29.96 -2.10
C LYS A 89 -8.54 28.67 -2.61
N ILE A 90 -7.53 28.79 -3.46
CA ILE A 90 -6.67 27.69 -3.83
C ILE A 90 -5.66 27.48 -2.70
N PHE A 91 -5.69 26.31 -2.10
CA PHE A 91 -4.75 25.86 -1.06
C PHE A 91 -3.40 25.55 -1.71
N VAL A 92 -2.37 26.32 -1.45
CA VAL A 92 -1.02 26.18 -2.02
C VAL A 92 -0.06 25.76 -0.91
N ALA A 93 0.61 24.61 -1.06
CA ALA A 93 1.60 24.14 -0.09
C ALA A 93 2.76 23.39 -0.78
N HIS A 94 3.88 23.22 -0.07
CA HIS A 94 5.04 22.48 -0.56
C HIS A 94 4.96 21.03 -0.13
N ASN A 95 4.81 20.11 -1.09
CA ASN A 95 4.38 18.74 -0.81
C ASN A 95 2.98 18.70 -0.18
N ALA A 96 2.05 19.43 -0.77
CA ALA A 96 0.74 19.78 -0.26
C ALA A 96 -0.10 18.61 0.34
N GLN A 97 0.26 17.37 0.02
CA GLN A 97 -0.37 16.19 0.60
C GLN A 97 -0.21 16.14 2.13
N PHE A 98 0.91 16.65 2.63
CA PHE A 98 1.18 16.68 4.07
C PHE A 98 0.29 17.71 4.76
N ASP A 99 0.39 18.99 4.38
CA ASP A 99 -0.34 20.09 5.01
C ASP A 99 -1.85 19.94 4.87
N TYR A 100 -2.29 19.67 3.65
CA TYR A 100 -3.70 19.42 3.37
C TYR A 100 -4.23 18.21 4.13
N GLY A 101 -3.45 17.11 4.19
CA GLY A 101 -3.83 15.90 4.92
C GLY A 101 -4.09 16.14 6.39
N PHE A 102 -3.19 16.89 7.08
CA PHE A 102 -3.35 17.24 8.49
C PHE A 102 -4.54 18.17 8.74
N ILE A 103 -4.70 19.20 7.92
CA ILE A 103 -5.81 20.16 8.06
C ILE A 103 -7.15 19.45 7.80
N LYS A 104 -7.24 18.64 6.73
CA LYS A 104 -8.43 17.83 6.43
C LYS A 104 -8.77 16.86 7.56
N ALA A 105 -7.78 16.15 8.10
CA ALA A 105 -7.97 15.22 9.21
C ALA A 105 -8.43 15.95 10.48
N SER A 106 -7.90 17.15 10.73
CA SER A 106 -8.32 17.97 11.89
C SER A 106 -9.75 18.46 11.75
N PHE A 107 -10.16 18.95 10.59
CA PHE A 107 -11.56 19.29 10.30
C PHE A 107 -12.50 18.08 10.40
N LYS A 108 -12.08 16.93 9.86
CA LYS A 108 -12.88 15.69 9.92
C LYS A 108 -13.18 15.26 11.37
N ARG A 109 -12.24 15.42 12.30
CA ARG A 109 -12.44 15.08 13.73
C ARG A 109 -13.57 15.88 14.39
N ILE A 110 -13.86 17.07 13.89
CA ILE A 110 -14.93 17.94 14.37
C ILE A 110 -16.15 17.99 13.43
N GLY A 111 -16.25 17.02 12.50
CA GLY A 111 -17.40 16.86 11.61
C GLY A 111 -17.46 17.85 10.44
N ILE A 112 -16.38 18.58 10.14
CA ILE A 112 -16.32 19.52 9.01
C ILE A 112 -15.69 18.85 7.80
N ASP A 113 -16.40 18.86 6.65
CA ASP A 113 -15.86 18.40 5.36
C ASP A 113 -15.10 19.55 4.68
N PHE A 114 -13.80 19.39 4.51
CA PHE A 114 -12.90 20.41 3.95
C PHE A 114 -12.28 19.92 2.63
N LYS A 115 -12.71 20.51 1.50
CA LYS A 115 -12.33 20.11 0.13
C LYS A 115 -11.95 21.32 -0.75
N PRO A 116 -10.87 22.07 -0.47
CA PRO A 116 -10.40 23.14 -1.33
C PRO A 116 -9.79 22.60 -2.62
N LYS A 117 -9.62 23.46 -3.62
CA LYS A 117 -8.69 23.20 -4.71
C LYS A 117 -7.26 23.25 -4.16
N VAL A 118 -6.44 22.24 -4.48
CA VAL A 118 -5.08 22.12 -3.92
C VAL A 118 -4.03 22.23 -5.02
N LEU A 119 -3.04 23.11 -4.81
CA LEU A 119 -1.87 23.27 -5.68
C LEU A 119 -0.59 22.88 -4.90
N CYS A 120 0.14 21.89 -5.42
CA CYS A 120 1.42 21.50 -4.86
C CYS A 120 2.57 22.20 -5.58
N THR A 121 3.35 23.00 -4.84
CA THR A 121 4.50 23.74 -5.41
C THR A 121 5.64 22.85 -5.87
N VAL A 122 5.79 21.62 -5.32
CA VAL A 122 6.73 20.62 -5.87
C VAL A 122 6.34 20.23 -7.29
N LYS A 123 5.03 19.96 -7.53
CA LYS A 123 4.52 19.62 -8.87
C LYS A 123 4.62 20.81 -9.82
N LEU A 124 4.32 22.01 -9.33
CA LEU A 124 4.45 23.25 -10.08
C LEU A 124 5.91 23.49 -10.50
N SER A 125 6.85 23.35 -9.59
CA SER A 125 8.29 23.48 -9.88
C SER A 125 8.75 22.46 -10.92
N ARG A 126 8.34 21.20 -10.83
CA ARG A 126 8.67 20.17 -11.82
C ARG A 126 8.13 20.48 -13.21
N LEU A 127 6.93 21.04 -13.28
CA LEU A 127 6.29 21.39 -14.55
C LEU A 127 6.92 22.61 -15.21
N LEU A 128 7.27 23.63 -14.40
CA LEU A 128 7.81 24.89 -14.91
C LEU A 128 9.34 24.85 -15.15
N PHE A 129 10.06 24.07 -14.33
CA PHE A 129 11.53 23.97 -14.34
C PHE A 129 11.99 22.51 -14.42
N PRO A 130 11.71 21.79 -15.53
CA PRO A 130 11.97 20.36 -15.64
C PRO A 130 13.46 19.99 -15.58
N ASP A 131 14.35 20.92 -15.94
CA ASP A 131 15.81 20.71 -15.93
C ASP A 131 16.43 20.79 -14.54
N GLN A 132 15.66 21.22 -13.53
CA GLN A 132 16.11 21.27 -12.16
C GLN A 132 16.17 19.86 -11.54
N ALA A 133 17.32 19.45 -11.03
CA ALA A 133 17.54 18.09 -10.52
C ALA A 133 16.72 17.73 -9.26
N ARG A 134 16.38 18.73 -8.43
CA ARG A 134 15.62 18.57 -7.20
C ARG A 134 14.64 19.72 -7.01
N HIS A 135 13.46 19.39 -6.39
CA HIS A 135 12.36 20.33 -6.20
C HIS A 135 11.91 20.43 -4.74
N ASN A 136 12.80 20.10 -3.78
CA ASN A 136 12.54 20.35 -2.36
C ASN A 136 12.71 21.85 -2.05
N LEU A 137 12.13 22.30 -0.96
CA LEU A 137 12.09 23.74 -0.60
C LEU A 137 13.50 24.33 -0.48
N ASP A 138 14.46 23.61 0.12
CA ASP A 138 15.85 24.08 0.26
C ASP A 138 16.55 24.27 -1.09
N THR A 139 16.25 23.41 -2.08
CA THR A 139 16.78 23.58 -3.42
C THR A 139 16.13 24.79 -4.11
N ILE A 140 14.82 24.97 -3.99
CA ILE A 140 14.08 26.12 -4.52
C ILE A 140 14.62 27.42 -3.93
N ILE A 141 14.84 27.46 -2.62
CA ILE A 141 15.45 28.61 -1.92
C ILE A 141 16.79 28.97 -2.54
N LYS A 142 17.69 28.00 -2.66
CA LYS A 142 19.05 28.22 -3.19
C LYS A 142 19.05 28.60 -4.67
N THR A 143 18.23 27.91 -5.49
CA THR A 143 18.21 28.13 -6.94
C THR A 143 17.65 29.49 -7.31
N HIS A 144 16.69 29.97 -6.54
CA HIS A 144 15.98 31.22 -6.86
C HIS A 144 16.30 32.37 -5.88
N ASP A 145 17.31 32.19 -5.04
CA ASP A 145 17.80 33.19 -4.04
C ASP A 145 16.66 33.77 -3.20
N LEU A 146 15.82 32.89 -2.59
CA LEU A 146 14.71 33.30 -1.77
C LEU A 146 15.20 33.77 -0.39
N ARG A 147 14.58 34.83 0.14
CA ARG A 147 14.92 35.39 1.45
C ARG A 147 14.31 34.57 2.57
N VAL A 148 15.16 33.92 3.37
CA VAL A 148 14.73 33.09 4.49
C VAL A 148 14.64 33.96 5.75
N SER A 149 13.44 34.13 6.31
CA SER A 149 13.23 34.77 7.61
C SER A 149 13.31 33.78 8.78
N ALA A 150 12.66 32.64 8.64
CA ALA A 150 12.66 31.54 9.61
C ALA A 150 12.36 30.23 8.88
N ARG A 151 13.25 29.23 9.02
CA ARG A 151 12.99 27.86 8.51
C ARG A 151 12.36 27.03 9.61
N HIS A 152 11.52 26.07 9.18
CA HIS A 152 10.76 25.20 10.09
C HIS A 152 9.89 26.00 11.08
N ARG A 153 9.30 27.08 10.58
CA ARG A 153 8.22 27.84 11.18
C ARG A 153 7.18 28.09 10.11
N ALA A 154 5.95 27.76 10.42
CA ALA A 154 4.87 27.70 9.44
C ALA A 154 4.71 28.98 8.61
N LEU A 155 4.75 30.15 9.25
CA LEU A 155 4.66 31.41 8.51
C LEU A 155 5.90 31.69 7.65
N GLY A 156 7.10 31.34 8.12
CA GLY A 156 8.35 31.50 7.37
C GLY A 156 8.37 30.67 6.09
N ASP A 157 7.94 29.41 6.19
CA ASP A 157 7.89 28.52 5.04
C ASP A 157 6.73 28.89 4.08
N ALA A 158 5.56 29.33 4.57
CA ALA A 158 4.50 29.92 3.75
C ALA A 158 4.95 31.19 2.98
N ASP A 159 5.81 32.00 3.59
CA ASP A 159 6.42 33.17 2.92
C ASP A 159 7.33 32.78 1.77
N LEU A 160 8.12 31.74 1.94
CA LEU A 160 8.97 31.19 0.88
C LEU A 160 8.16 30.69 -0.31
N LEU A 161 6.98 30.11 -0.08
CA LEU A 161 6.07 29.70 -1.15
C LEU A 161 5.51 30.91 -1.92
N LEU A 162 5.15 31.97 -1.22
CA LEU A 162 4.72 33.22 -1.85
C LEU A 162 5.84 33.88 -2.67
N GLN A 163 7.07 33.90 -2.16
CA GLN A 163 8.23 34.40 -2.90
C GLN A 163 8.49 33.56 -4.16
N PHE A 164 8.44 32.22 -4.03
CA PHE A 164 8.58 31.30 -5.17
C PHE A 164 7.50 31.52 -6.23
N TRP A 165 6.27 31.82 -5.82
CA TRP A 165 5.21 32.20 -6.73
C TRP A 165 5.58 33.43 -7.56
N GLY A 166 6.06 34.50 -6.92
CA GLY A 166 6.54 35.71 -7.61
C GLY A 166 7.71 35.44 -8.57
N VAL A 167 8.59 34.47 -8.21
CA VAL A 167 9.66 34.00 -9.11
C VAL A 167 9.08 33.30 -10.34
N CYS A 168 8.12 32.40 -10.14
CA CYS A 168 7.46 31.71 -11.25
C CYS A 168 6.79 32.72 -12.19
N GLU A 169 6.03 33.67 -11.68
CA GLU A 169 5.36 34.69 -12.49
C GLU A 169 6.37 35.53 -13.31
N ARG A 170 7.48 35.94 -12.72
CA ARG A 170 8.53 36.71 -13.35
C ARG A 170 9.30 35.94 -14.44
N LEU A 171 9.63 34.64 -14.18
CA LEU A 171 10.46 33.85 -15.08
C LEU A 171 9.67 33.21 -16.22
N VAL A 172 8.46 32.75 -15.99
CA VAL A 172 7.68 32.03 -17.03
C VAL A 172 6.53 32.84 -17.59
N GLY A 173 6.19 33.99 -16.98
CA GLY A 173 5.06 34.84 -17.35
C GLY A 173 3.71 34.32 -16.80
N LYS A 174 2.76 35.25 -16.61
CA LYS A 174 1.47 35.01 -16.00
C LYS A 174 0.64 33.96 -16.74
N ASP A 175 0.59 34.03 -18.07
CA ASP A 175 -0.22 33.10 -18.87
C ASP A 175 0.27 31.66 -18.79
N ARG A 176 1.58 31.43 -18.83
CA ARG A 176 2.15 30.09 -18.68
C ARG A 176 1.97 29.56 -17.27
N LEU A 177 2.09 30.43 -16.27
CA LEU A 177 1.84 30.08 -14.87
C LEU A 177 0.37 29.67 -14.67
N LEU A 178 -0.60 30.45 -15.17
CA LEU A 178 -2.03 30.14 -15.10
C LEU A 178 -2.38 28.83 -15.82
N LYS A 179 -1.79 28.57 -16.99
CA LYS A 179 -1.95 27.26 -17.67
C LYS A 179 -1.42 26.10 -16.83
N ALA A 180 -0.24 26.26 -16.23
CA ALA A 180 0.34 25.23 -15.34
C ALA A 180 -0.53 24.98 -14.10
N ILE A 181 -1.08 26.03 -13.49
CA ILE A 181 -2.00 25.95 -12.38
C ILE A 181 -3.26 25.18 -12.77
N ASN A 182 -3.90 25.57 -13.87
CA ASN A 182 -5.11 24.90 -14.37
C ASN A 182 -4.87 23.43 -14.68
N GLN A 183 -3.68 23.09 -15.21
CA GLN A 183 -3.26 21.72 -15.42
C GLN A 183 -3.11 20.94 -14.10
N LEU A 184 -2.67 21.59 -13.01
CA LEU A 184 -2.38 20.94 -11.73
C LEU A 184 -3.55 20.94 -10.74
N ILE A 185 -4.42 21.96 -10.79
CA ILE A 185 -5.60 22.11 -9.92
C ILE A 185 -6.85 21.58 -10.59
N GLY A 186 -6.98 21.85 -11.87
CA GLY A 186 -8.11 21.45 -12.66
C GLY A 186 -7.85 20.09 -13.24
N ASN A 187 -8.67 19.17 -12.83
CA ASN A 187 -8.84 17.91 -13.51
C ASN A 187 -7.66 16.95 -13.30
N VAL A 188 -7.79 16.14 -12.31
CA VAL A 188 -7.61 14.73 -12.59
C VAL A 188 -8.43 14.52 -13.85
N THR A 189 -7.78 14.35 -14.99
CA THR A 189 -8.47 14.11 -16.25
C THR A 189 -9.16 12.77 -16.05
N LEU A 190 -10.45 12.81 -15.75
CA LEU A 190 -11.25 11.61 -15.59
C LEU A 190 -11.19 10.86 -16.93
N PRO A 191 -11.24 9.53 -16.92
CA PRO A 191 -11.46 8.77 -18.14
C PRO A 191 -12.67 9.37 -18.87
N PRO A 192 -12.66 9.45 -20.21
CA PRO A 192 -13.69 10.18 -20.97
C PRO A 192 -15.11 9.68 -20.75
N ASN A 193 -15.28 8.50 -20.15
CA ASN A 193 -16.57 7.86 -19.89
C ASN A 193 -16.94 7.79 -18.40
N ILE A 194 -16.18 8.46 -17.53
CA ILE A 194 -16.43 8.48 -16.08
C ILE A 194 -16.85 9.89 -15.67
N ASP A 195 -18.02 9.97 -15.08
CA ASP A 195 -18.58 11.22 -14.58
C ASP A 195 -17.98 11.59 -13.22
N GLN A 196 -17.88 12.88 -12.95
CA GLN A 196 -17.41 13.39 -11.67
C GLN A 196 -18.29 12.91 -10.50
N SER A 197 -19.60 12.81 -10.71
CA SER A 197 -20.56 12.34 -9.71
C SER A 197 -20.28 10.91 -9.24
N LEU A 198 -19.88 10.02 -10.16
CA LEU A 198 -19.48 8.64 -9.83
C LEU A 198 -18.23 8.64 -8.95
N VAL A 199 -17.22 9.45 -9.30
CA VAL A 199 -16.00 9.58 -8.49
C VAL A 199 -16.30 10.16 -7.11
N ASP A 200 -17.20 11.11 -7.04
CA ASP A 200 -17.61 11.75 -5.78
C ASP A 200 -18.41 10.81 -4.86
N SER A 201 -19.05 9.79 -5.41
CA SER A 201 -19.74 8.76 -4.64
C SER A 201 -18.84 7.69 -4.05
N ILE A 202 -17.58 7.54 -4.54
CA ILE A 202 -16.63 6.56 -4.00
C ILE A 202 -16.25 6.94 -2.56
N PRO A 203 -16.41 6.05 -1.57
CA PRO A 203 -16.09 6.34 -0.18
C PRO A 203 -14.58 6.37 0.07
N ASP A 204 -14.17 7.00 1.17
CA ASP A 204 -12.78 6.98 1.65
C ASP A 204 -12.50 5.79 2.61
N ASN A 205 -13.32 4.75 2.59
CA ASN A 205 -13.21 3.56 3.42
C ASN A 205 -12.29 2.49 2.81
N PRO A 206 -11.81 1.52 3.60
CA PRO A 206 -11.14 0.34 3.08
C PRO A 206 -12.05 -0.49 2.18
N GLY A 207 -11.48 -1.16 1.19
CA GLY A 207 -12.26 -2.05 0.32
C GLY A 207 -11.55 -2.41 -0.98
N CYS A 208 -12.32 -3.03 -1.88
CA CYS A 208 -11.91 -3.37 -3.24
C CYS A 208 -12.65 -2.51 -4.25
N TYR A 209 -11.95 -2.03 -5.28
CA TYR A 209 -12.55 -1.33 -6.42
C TYR A 209 -12.37 -2.17 -7.69
N ILE A 210 -13.31 -2.03 -8.60
CA ILE A 210 -13.38 -2.80 -9.84
C ILE A 210 -13.55 -1.82 -10.99
N PHE A 211 -12.62 -1.86 -11.94
CA PHE A 211 -12.75 -1.13 -13.20
C PHE A 211 -13.36 -2.02 -14.26
N TYR A 212 -14.44 -1.56 -14.85
CA TYR A 212 -15.13 -2.25 -15.95
C TYR A 212 -14.88 -1.56 -17.28
N GLY A 213 -14.76 -2.37 -18.33
CA GLY A 213 -14.74 -1.96 -19.72
C GLY A 213 -16.12 -2.05 -20.37
N GLU A 214 -16.12 -2.19 -21.68
CA GLU A 214 -17.36 -2.42 -22.45
C GLU A 214 -18.09 -3.70 -21.98
N ASN A 215 -19.41 -3.68 -22.03
CA ASN A 215 -20.29 -4.78 -21.62
C ASN A 215 -20.05 -5.25 -20.18
N LYS A 216 -19.64 -4.35 -19.27
CA LYS A 216 -19.30 -4.66 -17.88
C LYS A 216 -18.22 -5.74 -17.74
N ALA A 217 -17.32 -5.87 -18.72
CA ALA A 217 -16.18 -6.79 -18.61
C ALA A 217 -15.19 -6.29 -17.56
N PRO A 218 -14.80 -7.08 -16.55
CA PRO A 218 -13.87 -6.65 -15.51
C PRO A 218 -12.46 -6.50 -16.12
N LEU A 219 -11.91 -5.29 -16.03
CA LEU A 219 -10.57 -4.96 -16.50
C LEU A 219 -9.53 -5.12 -15.40
N TYR A 220 -9.81 -4.54 -14.24
CA TYR A 220 -8.88 -4.51 -13.13
C TYR A 220 -9.61 -4.50 -11.80
N ILE A 221 -9.10 -5.24 -10.83
CA ILE A 221 -9.54 -5.26 -9.44
C ILE A 221 -8.36 -4.88 -8.56
N GLY A 222 -8.58 -4.02 -7.59
CA GLY A 222 -7.54 -3.63 -6.64
C GLY A 222 -8.11 -3.32 -5.27
N LYS A 223 -7.27 -3.45 -4.24
CA LYS A 223 -7.62 -3.12 -2.85
C LYS A 223 -7.09 -1.75 -2.45
N SER A 224 -7.71 -1.16 -1.48
CA SER A 224 -7.21 0.05 -0.81
C SER A 224 -7.70 0.16 0.63
N ILE A 225 -6.96 0.91 1.45
CA ILE A 225 -7.43 1.40 2.75
C ILE A 225 -8.25 2.68 2.61
N SER A 226 -8.23 3.32 1.44
CA SER A 226 -9.02 4.49 1.06
C SER A 226 -9.34 4.38 -0.43
N LEU A 227 -10.53 3.91 -0.75
CA LEU A 227 -10.98 3.58 -2.11
C LEU A 227 -10.86 4.78 -3.05
N ARG A 228 -11.46 5.94 -2.68
CA ARG A 228 -11.43 7.15 -3.50
C ARG A 228 -9.98 7.59 -3.80
N SER A 229 -9.14 7.68 -2.78
CA SER A 229 -7.75 8.10 -2.94
C SER A 229 -6.99 7.18 -3.91
N ARG A 230 -7.24 5.88 -3.85
CA ARG A 230 -6.60 4.89 -4.73
C ARG A 230 -7.09 4.99 -6.17
N VAL A 231 -8.39 5.09 -6.40
CA VAL A 231 -8.96 5.28 -7.75
C VAL A 231 -8.40 6.56 -8.38
N MET A 232 -8.39 7.66 -7.62
CA MET A 232 -7.81 8.93 -8.08
C MET A 232 -6.32 8.82 -8.40
N SER A 233 -5.57 7.99 -7.67
CA SER A 233 -4.14 7.76 -7.96
C SER A 233 -3.91 7.09 -9.31
N HIS A 234 -4.80 6.20 -9.77
CA HIS A 234 -4.75 5.62 -11.11
C HIS A 234 -4.93 6.70 -12.19
N PHE A 235 -5.90 7.61 -12.00
CA PHE A 235 -6.15 8.70 -12.93
C PHE A 235 -4.96 9.64 -13.05
N GLN A 236 -4.32 9.95 -11.92
CA GLN A 236 -3.09 10.77 -11.92
C GLN A 236 -1.89 10.04 -12.55
N ALA A 237 -1.72 8.75 -12.25
CA ALA A 237 -0.62 7.96 -12.78
C ALA A 237 -0.71 7.77 -14.30
N ALA A 238 -1.90 7.78 -14.88
CA ALA A 238 -2.10 7.67 -16.33
C ALA A 238 -1.46 8.82 -17.13
N ILE A 239 -1.27 9.98 -16.52
CA ILE A 239 -0.61 11.12 -17.18
C ILE A 239 0.85 10.78 -17.53
N THR A 240 1.52 9.95 -16.73
CA THR A 240 2.95 9.63 -16.86
C THR A 240 3.25 8.17 -17.17
N GLN A 241 2.31 7.26 -16.89
CA GLN A 241 2.53 5.82 -17.00
C GLN A 241 1.67 5.21 -18.12
N ARG A 242 2.33 4.72 -19.18
CA ARG A 242 1.68 4.12 -20.35
C ARG A 242 0.72 2.97 -20.01
N LYS A 243 1.04 2.20 -18.97
CA LYS A 243 0.21 1.05 -18.54
C LYS A 243 -1.12 1.55 -17.94
N GLU A 244 -1.06 2.55 -17.07
CA GLU A 244 -2.24 3.17 -16.46
C GLU A 244 -3.09 3.88 -17.52
N MET A 245 -2.49 4.61 -18.44
CA MET A 245 -3.19 5.21 -19.58
C MET A 245 -3.95 4.17 -20.39
N LYS A 246 -3.29 3.02 -20.71
CA LYS A 246 -3.94 1.93 -21.46
C LYS A 246 -5.14 1.33 -20.71
N LEU A 247 -5.06 1.23 -19.38
CA LEU A 247 -6.16 0.79 -18.53
C LEU A 247 -7.31 1.82 -18.60
N LEU A 248 -7.03 3.09 -18.31
CA LEU A 248 -8.05 4.13 -18.20
C LEU A 248 -8.79 4.44 -19.51
N LEU A 249 -8.14 4.28 -20.66
CA LEU A 249 -8.82 4.41 -21.96
C LEU A 249 -9.92 3.37 -22.18
N GLN A 250 -9.84 2.22 -21.49
CA GLN A 250 -10.82 1.14 -21.59
C GLN A 250 -11.91 1.21 -20.51
N VAL A 251 -11.68 1.96 -19.41
CA VAL A 251 -12.63 2.08 -18.30
C VAL A 251 -13.89 2.78 -18.76
N ARG A 252 -15.06 2.17 -18.42
CA ARG A 252 -16.39 2.69 -18.69
C ARG A 252 -17.23 2.85 -17.43
N ASP A 253 -16.87 2.08 -16.38
CA ASP A 253 -17.60 2.08 -15.11
C ASP A 253 -16.68 1.68 -13.96
N ILE A 254 -17.03 2.09 -12.74
CA ILE A 254 -16.28 1.80 -11.52
C ILE A 254 -17.27 1.35 -10.46
N ASP A 255 -16.99 0.21 -9.88
CA ASP A 255 -17.73 -0.31 -8.75
C ASP A 255 -16.78 -0.56 -7.57
N TRP A 256 -17.32 -0.69 -6.36
CA TRP A 256 -16.53 -0.96 -5.16
C TRP A 256 -17.32 -1.76 -4.13
N ILE A 257 -16.56 -2.43 -3.28
CA ILE A 257 -17.08 -3.16 -2.11
C ILE A 257 -16.28 -2.67 -0.91
N GLU A 258 -16.95 -2.05 0.04
CA GLU A 258 -16.34 -1.62 1.29
C GLU A 258 -16.05 -2.83 2.19
N THR A 259 -15.00 -2.73 3.00
CA THR A 259 -14.62 -3.76 3.99
C THR A 259 -14.29 -3.12 5.32
N GLY A 260 -14.27 -3.92 6.38
CA GLY A 260 -13.95 -3.44 7.73
C GLY A 260 -12.52 -2.92 7.86
N GLY A 261 -11.57 -3.48 7.10
CA GLY A 261 -10.18 -3.08 7.18
C GLY A 261 -9.30 -3.58 6.03
N GLU A 262 -7.98 -3.48 6.21
CA GLU A 262 -7.01 -3.83 5.17
C GLU A 262 -6.94 -5.33 4.91
N LEU A 263 -7.05 -6.16 5.94
CA LEU A 263 -6.95 -7.61 5.80
C LEU A 263 -8.15 -8.18 5.04
N SER A 264 -9.35 -7.73 5.39
CA SER A 264 -10.58 -8.06 4.65
C SER A 264 -10.49 -7.65 3.19
N ALA A 265 -9.98 -6.43 2.91
CA ALA A 265 -9.79 -5.96 1.54
C ALA A 265 -8.79 -6.81 0.75
N LEU A 266 -7.68 -7.26 1.36
CA LEU A 266 -6.69 -8.14 0.73
C LEU A 266 -7.27 -9.52 0.37
N ILE A 267 -8.04 -10.12 1.28
CA ILE A 267 -8.69 -11.42 1.05
C ILE A 267 -9.76 -11.28 -0.03
N LEU A 268 -10.57 -10.24 0.04
CA LEU A 268 -11.63 -9.96 -0.95
C LEU A 268 -11.04 -9.73 -2.34
N GLU A 269 -9.94 -8.95 -2.47
CA GLU A 269 -9.24 -8.74 -3.75
C GLU A 269 -8.81 -10.07 -4.36
N SER A 270 -8.16 -10.94 -3.57
CA SER A 270 -7.69 -12.25 -4.03
C SER A 270 -8.84 -13.11 -4.56
N ARG A 271 -9.97 -13.15 -3.85
CA ARG A 271 -11.18 -13.89 -4.23
C ARG A 271 -11.82 -13.34 -5.49
N LEU A 272 -12.06 -12.02 -5.54
CA LEU A 272 -12.68 -11.35 -6.69
C LEU A 272 -11.86 -11.51 -7.97
N ILE A 273 -10.53 -11.48 -7.88
CA ILE A 273 -9.67 -11.69 -9.05
C ILE A 273 -9.82 -13.12 -9.59
N LYS A 274 -9.92 -14.13 -8.74
CA LYS A 274 -10.11 -15.54 -9.13
C LYS A 274 -11.51 -15.80 -9.67
N GLU A 275 -12.52 -15.19 -9.07
CA GLU A 275 -13.92 -15.31 -9.48
C GLU A 275 -14.19 -14.61 -10.80
N ARG A 276 -13.80 -13.33 -10.91
CA ARG A 276 -14.17 -12.46 -12.03
C ARG A 276 -13.13 -12.44 -13.16
N MET A 277 -11.95 -13.00 -12.97
CA MET A 277 -10.88 -13.14 -13.96
C MET A 277 -10.57 -11.84 -14.74
N PRO A 278 -10.32 -10.70 -14.08
CA PRO A 278 -10.14 -9.42 -14.75
C PRO A 278 -8.97 -9.43 -15.73
N SER A 279 -9.11 -8.77 -16.89
CA SER A 279 -8.16 -8.88 -18.00
C SER A 279 -6.73 -8.43 -17.68
N MET A 280 -6.55 -7.52 -16.72
CA MET A 280 -5.25 -6.93 -16.38
C MET A 280 -4.61 -7.42 -15.07
N ASN A 281 -5.30 -8.24 -14.26
CA ASN A 281 -4.75 -8.91 -13.08
C ASN A 281 -4.16 -10.28 -13.39
N ILE A 282 -3.13 -10.36 -14.21
CA ILE A 282 -2.63 -11.63 -14.77
C ILE A 282 -2.05 -12.58 -13.70
N LYS A 283 -1.43 -12.03 -12.64
CA LYS A 283 -0.64 -12.81 -11.67
C LYS A 283 -1.48 -13.65 -10.68
N LEU A 284 -2.69 -13.22 -10.33
CA LEU A 284 -3.52 -13.84 -9.28
C LEU A 284 -4.63 -14.77 -9.82
N ARG A 285 -4.62 -15.09 -11.12
CA ARG A 285 -5.67 -15.92 -11.76
C ARG A 285 -5.51 -17.41 -11.56
N ARG A 286 -4.36 -17.89 -11.08
CA ARG A 286 -4.03 -19.31 -11.03
C ARG A 286 -4.39 -19.92 -9.67
N SER A 287 -5.26 -20.92 -9.62
CA SER A 287 -5.61 -21.61 -8.38
C SER A 287 -5.74 -23.15 -8.47
N LYS A 288 -5.67 -23.77 -9.65
CA LYS A 288 -6.19 -25.14 -9.79
C LYS A 288 -5.20 -26.30 -9.62
N ASP A 289 -3.87 -26.08 -9.65
CA ASP A 289 -2.90 -27.18 -9.65
C ASP A 289 -1.85 -27.04 -8.53
N LEU A 290 -2.30 -26.71 -7.31
CA LEU A 290 -1.39 -26.61 -6.18
C LEU A 290 -0.68 -27.94 -5.93
N CYS A 291 0.63 -27.86 -5.67
CA CYS A 291 1.43 -28.99 -5.24
C CYS A 291 2.48 -28.56 -4.22
N ALA A 292 2.94 -29.52 -3.43
CA ALA A 292 4.01 -29.34 -2.43
C ALA A 292 4.95 -30.54 -2.45
N TRP A 293 6.18 -30.33 -2.01
CA TRP A 293 7.09 -31.45 -1.74
C TRP A 293 6.79 -32.08 -0.41
N SER A 294 6.90 -33.40 -0.33
CA SER A 294 6.95 -34.20 0.89
C SER A 294 8.22 -35.02 0.88
N LEU A 295 8.79 -35.34 2.02
CA LEU A 295 10.00 -36.15 2.14
C LEU A 295 9.67 -37.54 2.70
N ASN A 296 10.01 -38.59 1.94
CA ASN A 296 9.83 -39.97 2.37
C ASN A 296 11.14 -40.76 2.16
N LYS A 297 11.40 -41.74 3.04
CA LYS A 297 12.54 -42.64 2.87
C LYS A 297 12.15 -43.77 1.92
N ASP A 298 13.02 -44.08 0.96
CA ASP A 298 12.89 -45.27 0.14
C ASP A 298 13.36 -46.55 0.89
N ALA A 299 13.27 -47.71 0.24
CA ALA A 299 13.67 -49.01 0.82
C ALA A 299 15.14 -49.06 1.22
N THR A 300 16.00 -48.19 0.70
CA THR A 300 17.41 -48.09 1.05
C THR A 300 17.67 -47.14 2.21
N GLY A 301 16.65 -46.51 2.73
CA GLY A 301 16.73 -45.49 3.78
C GLY A 301 17.15 -44.10 3.26
N LEU A 302 17.25 -43.91 1.94
CA LEU A 302 17.52 -42.61 1.32
C LEU A 302 16.26 -41.74 1.36
N LEU A 303 16.40 -40.51 1.88
CA LEU A 303 15.33 -39.52 1.90
C LEU A 303 15.18 -38.90 0.51
N LYS A 304 13.96 -38.96 -0.03
CA LYS A 304 13.63 -38.44 -1.36
C LYS A 304 12.42 -37.48 -1.30
N PRO A 305 12.44 -36.42 -2.11
CA PRO A 305 11.28 -35.56 -2.30
C PRO A 305 10.23 -36.23 -3.20
N PHE A 306 8.98 -36.21 -2.76
CA PHE A 306 7.81 -36.63 -3.53
C PHE A 306 6.86 -35.43 -3.69
N LEU A 307 6.30 -35.28 -4.89
CA LEU A 307 5.35 -34.23 -5.16
C LEU A 307 3.93 -34.69 -4.79
N ILE A 308 3.32 -34.02 -3.83
CA ILE A 308 1.91 -34.19 -3.47
C ILE A 308 1.08 -33.21 -4.30
N ASN A 309 0.03 -33.69 -4.97
CA ASN A 309 -0.87 -32.88 -5.78
C ASN A 309 -2.06 -32.36 -4.94
N HIS A 310 -2.79 -31.41 -5.50
CA HIS A 310 -3.90 -30.70 -4.85
C HIS A 310 -4.91 -31.60 -4.11
N GLN A 311 -5.27 -32.77 -4.68
CA GLN A 311 -6.25 -33.69 -4.10
C GLN A 311 -5.82 -34.28 -2.74
N ASP A 312 -4.51 -34.48 -2.56
CA ASP A 312 -3.93 -35.09 -1.35
C ASP A 312 -3.25 -34.05 -0.43
N LEU A 313 -3.34 -32.77 -0.81
CA LEU A 313 -2.65 -31.66 -0.15
C LEU A 313 -3.54 -31.10 0.96
N LEU A 314 -3.13 -31.30 2.22
CA LEU A 314 -3.79 -30.78 3.41
C LEU A 314 -2.86 -29.81 4.17
N PRO A 315 -2.63 -28.59 3.66
CA PRO A 315 -1.81 -27.59 4.34
C PRO A 315 -2.42 -27.23 5.69
N GLY A 316 -1.57 -27.11 6.71
CA GLY A 316 -2.03 -26.85 8.08
C GLY A 316 -2.31 -28.10 8.91
N ILE A 317 -2.46 -29.28 8.30
CA ILE A 317 -2.65 -30.56 8.98
C ILE A 317 -1.41 -31.45 8.79
N GLN A 318 -0.90 -31.57 7.57
CA GLN A 318 0.26 -32.39 7.26
C GLN A 318 1.57 -31.72 7.71
N ASP A 319 2.38 -32.44 8.47
CA ASP A 319 3.63 -31.92 9.06
C ASP A 319 4.83 -31.99 8.10
N ASN A 320 4.77 -32.77 7.03
CA ASN A 320 5.89 -33.03 6.12
C ASN A 320 5.74 -32.36 4.75
N LEU A 321 5.15 -31.16 4.70
CA LEU A 321 4.99 -30.39 3.47
C LEU A 321 6.03 -29.27 3.36
N TYR A 322 6.63 -29.13 2.17
CA TYR A 322 7.69 -28.18 1.89
C TYR A 322 7.45 -27.40 0.60
N GLY A 323 7.28 -26.09 0.70
CA GLY A 323 6.94 -25.19 -0.38
C GLY A 323 5.53 -25.43 -0.92
N LEU A 324 4.93 -24.38 -1.47
CA LEU A 324 3.64 -24.45 -2.16
C LEU A 324 3.80 -23.82 -3.54
N PHE A 325 3.41 -24.55 -4.58
CA PHE A 325 3.66 -24.18 -5.97
C PHE A 325 2.38 -24.32 -6.80
N TYR A 326 2.25 -23.46 -7.81
CA TYR A 326 1.11 -23.49 -8.75
C TYR A 326 1.27 -24.50 -9.89
N SER A 327 2.42 -25.18 -9.98
CA SER A 327 2.64 -26.21 -10.98
C SER A 327 3.82 -27.12 -10.62
N LYS A 328 3.80 -28.35 -11.11
CA LYS A 328 4.92 -29.31 -11.05
C LYS A 328 6.21 -28.73 -11.65
N ARG A 329 6.09 -27.94 -12.72
CA ARG A 329 7.25 -27.29 -13.35
C ARG A 329 7.91 -26.27 -12.42
N GLU A 330 7.11 -25.46 -11.74
CA GLU A 330 7.59 -24.50 -10.75
C GLU A 330 8.24 -25.20 -9.56
N ALA A 331 7.59 -26.24 -9.01
CA ALA A 331 8.12 -27.06 -7.93
C ALA A 331 9.50 -27.67 -8.27
N ASN A 332 9.61 -28.28 -9.45
CA ASN A 332 10.88 -28.87 -9.94
C ASN A 332 11.97 -27.79 -10.14
N SER A 333 11.63 -26.66 -10.74
CA SER A 333 12.59 -25.56 -10.95
C SER A 333 13.09 -25.01 -9.61
N TYR A 334 12.22 -24.92 -8.62
CA TYR A 334 12.57 -24.49 -7.30
C TYR A 334 13.46 -25.49 -6.56
N LEU A 335 13.13 -26.79 -6.63
CA LEU A 335 13.97 -27.85 -6.03
C LEU A 335 15.37 -27.91 -6.68
N LYS A 336 15.48 -27.72 -8.01
CA LYS A 336 16.77 -27.59 -8.70
C LYS A 336 17.58 -26.39 -8.20
N ALA A 337 16.96 -25.24 -8.05
CA ALA A 337 17.63 -24.05 -7.51
C ALA A 337 18.15 -24.27 -6.09
N ILE A 338 17.38 -24.96 -5.24
CA ILE A 338 17.79 -25.37 -3.89
C ILE A 338 18.94 -26.35 -3.96
N ALA A 339 18.86 -27.40 -4.79
CA ALA A 339 19.89 -28.41 -4.95
C ALA A 339 21.24 -27.74 -5.32
N LYS A 340 21.23 -26.85 -6.28
CA LYS A 340 22.41 -26.09 -6.72
C LYS A 340 22.98 -25.19 -5.60
N LYS A 341 22.10 -24.44 -4.93
CA LYS A 341 22.51 -23.51 -3.86
C LYS A 341 23.20 -24.22 -2.69
N TYR A 342 22.69 -25.38 -2.30
CA TYR A 342 23.18 -26.15 -1.13
C TYR A 342 24.01 -27.37 -1.52
N ARG A 343 24.41 -27.49 -2.79
CA ARG A 343 25.25 -28.58 -3.35
C ARG A 343 24.65 -29.97 -3.08
N LEU A 344 23.34 -30.10 -3.05
CA LEU A 344 22.65 -31.39 -2.96
C LEU A 344 22.77 -32.15 -4.28
N CYS A 345 22.59 -33.48 -4.24
CA CYS A 345 22.70 -34.31 -5.43
C CYS A 345 21.38 -34.34 -6.21
N GLU A 346 21.29 -33.71 -7.37
CA GLU A 346 20.08 -33.70 -8.23
C GLU A 346 19.65 -35.10 -8.63
N ALA A 347 20.59 -36.04 -8.86
CA ALA A 347 20.28 -37.42 -9.21
C ALA A 347 19.56 -38.14 -8.07
N LEU A 348 20.03 -38.00 -6.81
CA LEU A 348 19.37 -38.61 -5.65
C LEU A 348 18.04 -37.96 -5.30
N LEU A 349 17.85 -36.69 -5.70
CA LEU A 349 16.56 -36.01 -5.60
C LEU A 349 15.56 -36.38 -6.73
N GLY A 350 15.98 -37.22 -7.69
CA GLY A 350 15.12 -37.62 -8.82
C GLY A 350 14.96 -36.52 -9.90
N LEU A 351 15.78 -35.49 -9.90
CA LEU A 351 15.74 -34.38 -10.86
C LEU A 351 16.59 -34.63 -12.10
N GLU A 352 17.48 -35.62 -12.04
CA GLU A 352 18.36 -36.07 -13.12
C GLU A 352 18.26 -37.60 -13.25
N LYS A 353 18.32 -38.14 -14.49
CA LYS A 353 18.44 -39.57 -14.73
C LYS A 353 19.84 -40.02 -14.30
N PHE A 354 19.91 -41.12 -13.54
CA PHE A 354 21.12 -41.57 -12.90
C PHE A 354 21.30 -43.07 -13.08
N GLU A 355 22.53 -43.49 -13.37
CA GLU A 355 22.96 -44.90 -13.39
C GLU A 355 23.78 -45.19 -12.12
N ASN A 356 23.42 -46.22 -11.38
CA ASN A 356 24.07 -46.62 -10.17
C ASN A 356 25.59 -46.85 -10.45
N GLY A 357 26.45 -46.23 -9.62
CA GLY A 357 27.89 -46.35 -9.73
C GLY A 357 28.57 -45.28 -10.61
N LYS A 358 27.81 -44.44 -11.32
CA LYS A 358 28.37 -43.30 -12.06
C LYS A 358 28.14 -41.99 -11.32
N SER A 359 29.05 -41.00 -11.51
CA SER A 359 28.85 -39.66 -10.96
C SER A 359 27.76 -38.92 -11.72
N CYS A 360 26.91 -38.18 -10.99
CA CYS A 360 25.93 -37.28 -11.61
C CYS A 360 26.59 -36.10 -12.32
N PHE A 361 25.89 -35.43 -13.22
CA PHE A 361 26.42 -34.26 -13.94
C PHE A 361 26.81 -33.14 -12.95
N GLY A 362 26.00 -32.90 -11.90
CA GLY A 362 26.30 -31.92 -10.87
C GLY A 362 27.64 -32.16 -10.17
N PHE A 363 28.07 -33.40 -9.99
CA PHE A 363 29.42 -33.72 -9.43
C PHE A 363 30.51 -33.37 -10.40
N GLN A 364 30.36 -33.68 -11.68
CA GLN A 364 31.38 -33.37 -12.71
C GLN A 364 31.63 -31.86 -12.83
N VAL A 365 30.61 -31.04 -12.66
CA VAL A 365 30.72 -29.57 -12.69
C VAL A 365 30.88 -28.93 -11.28
N LYS A 366 31.24 -29.72 -10.25
CA LYS A 366 31.48 -29.27 -8.87
C LYS A 366 30.28 -28.62 -8.17
N GLN A 367 29.07 -28.94 -8.59
CA GLN A 367 27.80 -28.46 -8.00
C GLN A 367 27.14 -29.48 -7.06
N CYS A 368 27.65 -30.69 -6.96
CA CYS A 368 27.21 -31.75 -6.05
C CYS A 368 28.34 -32.16 -5.11
N GLY A 369 28.01 -32.50 -3.85
CA GLY A 369 28.99 -32.95 -2.83
C GLY A 369 29.43 -34.39 -2.97
N GLY A 370 28.97 -35.15 -4.00
CA GLY A 370 29.41 -36.54 -4.26
C GLY A 370 28.60 -37.62 -3.50
N ALA A 371 27.39 -37.30 -3.06
CA ALA A 371 26.52 -38.30 -2.40
C ALA A 371 26.15 -39.46 -3.33
N CYS A 372 26.04 -39.22 -4.64
CA CYS A 372 25.75 -40.26 -5.65
C CYS A 372 26.90 -41.30 -5.83
N ILE A 373 28.11 -40.98 -5.47
CA ILE A 373 29.30 -41.87 -5.56
C ILE A 373 29.84 -42.25 -4.18
N GLY A 374 29.07 -42.03 -3.11
CA GLY A 374 29.44 -42.45 -1.75
C GLY A 374 30.42 -41.56 -0.99
N LEU A 375 30.84 -40.42 -1.54
CA LEU A 375 31.72 -39.46 -0.81
C LEU A 375 30.97 -38.83 0.40
N ILE A 376 29.68 -38.73 0.31
CA ILE A 376 28.80 -38.35 1.41
C ILE A 376 27.90 -39.56 1.72
N SER A 377 27.88 -39.98 3.00
CA SER A 377 27.02 -41.09 3.40
C SER A 377 25.52 -40.75 3.25
N THR A 378 24.69 -41.79 3.03
CA THR A 378 23.22 -41.63 2.98
C THR A 378 22.65 -40.88 4.18
N LYS A 379 23.20 -41.18 5.39
CA LYS A 379 22.77 -40.49 6.62
C LYS A 379 23.08 -39.00 6.58
N MET A 380 24.26 -38.61 6.09
CA MET A 380 24.65 -37.20 5.97
C MET A 380 23.86 -36.49 4.88
N HIS A 381 23.64 -37.14 3.71
CA HIS A 381 22.80 -36.60 2.65
C HIS A 381 21.37 -36.34 3.14
N ASN A 382 20.78 -37.31 3.86
CA ASN A 382 19.43 -37.15 4.44
C ASN A 382 19.36 -35.97 5.40
N LEU A 383 20.37 -35.83 6.28
CA LEU A 383 20.44 -34.70 7.21
C LEU A 383 20.53 -33.35 6.49
N GLN A 384 21.38 -33.26 5.49
CA GLN A 384 21.53 -32.05 4.67
C GLN A 384 20.22 -31.70 3.95
N LEU A 385 19.58 -32.69 3.32
CA LEU A 385 18.31 -32.49 2.62
C LEU A 385 17.24 -32.03 3.60
N GLN A 386 17.07 -32.71 4.76
CA GLN A 386 16.09 -32.34 5.77
C GLN A 386 16.34 -30.91 6.28
N THR A 387 17.57 -30.58 6.67
CA THR A 387 17.91 -29.24 7.17
C THR A 387 17.58 -28.13 6.15
N VAL A 388 17.87 -28.39 4.87
CA VAL A 388 17.59 -27.42 3.80
C VAL A 388 16.10 -27.33 3.54
N MET A 389 15.38 -28.43 3.49
CA MET A 389 13.92 -28.42 3.25
C MET A 389 13.15 -27.81 4.41
N ASP A 390 13.61 -27.94 5.66
CA ASP A 390 12.97 -27.33 6.83
C ASP A 390 12.93 -25.80 6.75
N LEU A 391 13.82 -25.15 5.99
CA LEU A 391 13.74 -23.70 5.70
C LEU A 391 12.50 -23.33 4.90
N TYR A 392 11.89 -24.29 4.21
CA TYR A 392 10.73 -24.13 3.34
C TYR A 392 9.49 -24.87 3.84
N LYS A 393 9.56 -25.37 5.09
CA LYS A 393 8.48 -26.12 5.71
C LYS A 393 7.22 -25.27 5.78
N ILE A 394 6.09 -25.85 5.38
CA ILE A 394 4.78 -25.23 5.53
C ILE A 394 4.42 -25.27 7.01
N GLN A 395 4.00 -24.14 7.53
CA GLN A 395 3.63 -24.04 8.93
C GLN A 395 2.31 -24.77 9.18
N ILE A 396 2.29 -25.69 10.15
CA ILE A 396 1.06 -26.29 10.67
C ILE A 396 0.19 -25.20 11.28
N TRP A 397 -1.11 -25.39 11.25
CA TRP A 397 -2.05 -24.48 11.92
C TRP A 397 -1.74 -24.42 13.42
N PRO A 398 -1.46 -23.23 13.98
CA PRO A 398 -0.95 -23.16 15.36
C PRO A 398 -2.05 -23.14 16.42
N TYR A 399 -3.31 -23.33 16.04
CA TYR A 399 -4.46 -23.28 16.95
C TYR A 399 -5.18 -24.63 16.99
N GLN A 400 -5.88 -24.91 18.10
CA GLN A 400 -6.61 -26.17 18.28
C GLN A 400 -7.91 -26.24 17.45
N GLY A 401 -8.40 -25.11 16.97
CA GLY A 401 -9.63 -24.99 16.18
C GLY A 401 -9.67 -23.67 15.41
N PRO A 402 -10.87 -23.25 14.97
CA PRO A 402 -11.07 -22.00 14.29
C PRO A 402 -10.69 -20.77 15.12
N ILE A 403 -10.31 -19.71 14.43
CA ILE A 403 -10.08 -18.39 15.03
C ILE A 403 -10.84 -17.32 14.26
N ALA A 404 -11.11 -16.20 14.93
CA ALA A 404 -11.55 -14.98 14.28
C ALA A 404 -10.48 -13.88 14.43
N ILE A 405 -10.22 -13.11 13.39
CA ILE A 405 -9.32 -11.96 13.41
C ILE A 405 -10.15 -10.69 13.25
N LYS A 406 -10.05 -9.77 14.21
CA LYS A 406 -10.74 -8.48 14.14
C LYS A 406 -10.05 -7.56 13.12
N ASP A 407 -10.81 -7.05 12.16
CA ASP A 407 -10.35 -6.10 11.13
C ASP A 407 -11.38 -4.96 10.99
N GLY A 408 -11.24 -3.91 11.81
CA GLY A 408 -12.22 -2.84 11.92
C GLY A 408 -13.54 -3.32 12.53
N VAL A 409 -14.61 -3.25 11.73
CA VAL A 409 -15.96 -3.72 12.12
C VAL A 409 -16.21 -5.18 11.74
N GLU A 410 -15.33 -5.79 10.98
CA GLU A 410 -15.44 -7.16 10.49
C GLU A 410 -14.57 -8.13 11.30
N MET A 411 -14.99 -9.39 11.26
CA MET A 411 -14.29 -10.52 11.86
C MET A 411 -14.01 -11.57 10.78
N ILE A 412 -12.74 -11.84 10.50
CA ILE A 412 -12.29 -12.81 9.51
C ILE A 412 -12.17 -14.16 10.19
N VAL A 413 -13.00 -15.13 9.79
CA VAL A 413 -13.03 -16.48 10.37
C VAL A 413 -12.15 -17.42 9.55
N LEU A 414 -11.27 -18.14 10.24
CA LEU A 414 -10.24 -19.00 9.65
C LEU A 414 -10.14 -20.33 10.41
N ASP A 415 -9.93 -21.43 9.69
CA ASP A 415 -9.50 -22.70 10.25
C ASP A 415 -8.49 -23.39 9.32
N LYS A 416 -7.46 -24.02 9.89
CA LYS A 416 -6.42 -24.78 9.15
C LYS A 416 -5.85 -24.03 7.94
N TRP A 417 -5.63 -22.72 8.10
CA TRP A 417 -5.21 -21.77 7.05
C TRP A 417 -6.24 -21.51 5.95
N CYS A 418 -7.45 -22.06 6.06
CA CYS A 418 -8.55 -21.80 5.14
C CYS A 418 -9.38 -20.61 5.62
N TYR A 419 -9.84 -19.79 4.68
CA TYR A 419 -10.77 -18.71 4.95
C TYR A 419 -12.20 -19.24 4.91
N LEU A 420 -12.88 -19.21 6.04
CA LEU A 420 -14.27 -19.67 6.18
C LEU A 420 -15.26 -18.57 5.77
N GLY A 421 -14.96 -17.31 6.10
CA GLY A 421 -15.83 -16.19 5.80
C GLY A 421 -15.46 -14.93 6.58
N THR A 422 -16.22 -13.87 6.33
CA THR A 422 -16.18 -12.61 7.10
C THR A 422 -17.55 -12.41 7.76
N ALA A 423 -17.55 -12.11 9.04
CA ALA A 423 -18.73 -11.90 9.88
C ALA A 423 -18.73 -10.49 10.47
N ILE A 424 -19.89 -9.97 10.81
CA ILE A 424 -20.06 -8.65 11.47
C ILE A 424 -20.60 -8.81 12.91
N ASN A 425 -21.06 -9.98 13.28
CA ASN A 425 -21.58 -10.29 14.61
C ASN A 425 -21.14 -11.68 15.09
N GLN A 426 -21.41 -11.98 16.35
CA GLN A 426 -20.94 -13.20 17.00
C GLN A 426 -21.66 -14.47 16.49
N GLU A 427 -22.92 -14.37 16.12
CA GLU A 427 -23.71 -15.48 15.59
C GLU A 427 -23.15 -15.97 14.25
N GLU A 428 -22.90 -15.05 13.31
CA GLU A 428 -22.26 -15.36 12.04
C GLU A 428 -20.86 -15.99 12.20
N ILE A 429 -20.09 -15.59 13.23
CA ILE A 429 -18.77 -16.17 13.49
C ILE A 429 -18.89 -17.66 13.79
N TYR A 430 -19.84 -18.05 14.66
CA TYR A 430 -20.04 -19.45 15.02
C TYR A 430 -20.61 -20.27 13.87
N GLU A 431 -21.59 -19.73 13.11
CA GLU A 431 -22.12 -20.37 11.91
C GLU A 431 -21.03 -20.68 10.88
N LEU A 432 -20.15 -19.71 10.60
CA LEU A 432 -19.01 -19.90 9.71
C LEU A 432 -18.01 -20.94 10.23
N ALA A 433 -17.75 -20.92 11.52
CA ALA A 433 -16.81 -21.85 12.14
C ALA A 433 -17.33 -23.30 12.18
N GLU A 434 -18.64 -23.50 12.32
CA GLU A 434 -19.30 -24.82 12.31
C GLU A 434 -19.48 -25.36 10.87
N SER A 435 -19.65 -24.50 9.86
CA SER A 435 -19.87 -24.93 8.47
C SER A 435 -18.69 -25.73 7.91
N GLY A 436 -17.47 -25.48 8.37
CA GLY A 436 -16.28 -26.31 8.21
C GLY A 436 -15.76 -26.51 6.78
N GLU A 437 -16.53 -26.12 5.76
CA GLU A 437 -16.21 -26.30 4.35
C GLU A 437 -15.48 -25.08 3.79
N ALA A 438 -14.16 -25.15 3.73
CA ALA A 438 -13.39 -24.15 3.03
C ALA A 438 -12.23 -24.77 2.26
N GLU A 439 -12.09 -24.35 1.02
CA GLU A 439 -10.99 -24.76 0.14
C GLU A 439 -9.72 -23.98 0.50
N PHE A 440 -8.59 -24.67 0.55
CA PHE A 440 -7.31 -24.03 0.81
C PHE A 440 -6.89 -23.15 -0.40
N ASP A 441 -6.55 -21.91 -0.11
CA ASP A 441 -6.09 -20.94 -1.11
C ASP A 441 -4.69 -20.43 -0.76
N LEU A 442 -3.73 -20.61 -1.67
CA LEU A 442 -2.32 -20.23 -1.45
C LEU A 442 -2.12 -18.73 -1.25
N ASP A 443 -2.88 -17.88 -1.94
CA ASP A 443 -2.73 -16.43 -1.81
C ASP A 443 -3.31 -15.97 -0.47
N ILE A 444 -4.46 -16.53 -0.08
CA ILE A 444 -5.04 -16.27 1.25
C ILE A 444 -4.11 -16.78 2.35
N TYR A 445 -3.54 -17.99 2.21
CA TYR A 445 -2.53 -18.50 3.15
C TYR A 445 -1.36 -17.53 3.35
N LYS A 446 -0.81 -16.99 2.26
CA LYS A 446 0.30 -16.01 2.31
C LYS A 446 -0.12 -14.72 3.01
N ILE A 447 -1.31 -14.22 2.72
CA ILE A 447 -1.90 -13.02 3.34
C ILE A 447 -2.07 -13.23 4.84
N VAL A 448 -2.76 -14.30 5.23
CA VAL A 448 -3.07 -14.63 6.62
C VAL A 448 -1.81 -14.91 7.43
N LYS A 449 -0.88 -15.69 6.88
CA LYS A 449 0.42 -15.98 7.54
C LYS A 449 1.18 -14.70 7.87
N LYS A 450 1.22 -13.75 6.94
CA LYS A 450 1.85 -12.44 7.14
C LYS A 450 1.09 -11.62 8.19
N ALA A 451 -0.22 -11.61 8.15
CA ALA A 451 -1.07 -10.90 9.10
C ALA A 451 -0.88 -11.39 10.54
N LEU A 452 -0.92 -12.71 10.74
CA LEU A 452 -0.74 -13.35 12.06
C LEU A 452 0.68 -13.19 12.63
N ALA A 453 1.70 -13.07 11.78
CA ALA A 453 3.07 -12.77 12.20
C ALA A 453 3.30 -11.28 12.50
N GLY A 454 2.40 -10.39 12.10
CA GLY A 454 2.54 -8.93 12.13
C GLY A 454 1.45 -8.22 12.92
N ALA A 455 0.80 -7.25 12.26
CA ALA A 455 -0.12 -6.29 12.87
C ALA A 455 -1.35 -6.91 13.55
N TYR A 456 -1.79 -8.09 13.12
CA TYR A 456 -3.00 -8.74 13.62
C TYR A 456 -2.77 -9.77 14.73
N LYS A 457 -1.52 -9.97 15.18
CA LYS A 457 -1.18 -10.95 16.23
C LYS A 457 -2.00 -10.78 17.52
N ASN A 458 -2.30 -9.55 17.90
CA ASN A 458 -3.06 -9.23 19.11
C ASN A 458 -4.57 -9.06 18.88
N GLN A 459 -5.06 -9.33 17.67
CA GLN A 459 -6.47 -9.17 17.29
C GLN A 459 -7.16 -10.52 17.07
N ILE A 460 -6.53 -11.60 17.54
CA ILE A 460 -6.98 -12.98 17.37
C ILE A 460 -7.93 -13.35 18.51
N ILE A 461 -9.09 -13.89 18.18
CA ILE A 461 -10.07 -14.48 19.08
C ILE A 461 -10.10 -15.98 18.76
N ARG A 462 -9.82 -16.82 19.76
CA ARG A 462 -9.95 -18.28 19.65
C ARG A 462 -11.40 -18.66 19.85
N LEU A 463 -11.94 -19.48 18.96
CA LEU A 463 -13.31 -19.96 19.05
C LEU A 463 -13.27 -21.33 19.72
N ASN A 464 -13.99 -21.44 20.83
CA ASN A 464 -14.18 -22.72 21.52
C ASN A 464 -15.48 -23.35 20.99
N LEU A 465 -15.33 -24.25 20.02
CA LEU A 465 -16.42 -25.07 19.47
C LEU A 465 -16.46 -26.39 20.17
#